data_d56c6de7df337b1a14bb50d120916ef0
#
_entry.id   d56c6de7df337b1a14bb50d120916ef0
#
_cell.length_a   1.000
_cell.length_b   1.000
_cell.length_c   1.000
_cell.angle_alpha   90.00
_cell.angle_beta   90.00
_cell.angle_gamma   90.00
#
_symmetry.space_group_name_H-M   'P 1'
#
loop_
_entity.id
_entity.type
_entity.pdbx_description
1 polymer ?
#
loop_
_entity_poly.entity_id
_entity_poly.type
_entity_poly.pdbx_seq_one_letter_code
_entity_poly.pdbx_strand_id
1 'polypeptide(L)'
;MTENGLPCLDLLKVTPEILRGLITELTEEDARWKPAPGRFSVAEVLAHLSHSEGHCYRMRLDRFMAETRPEFEPDDAQMYLDLYRDADPEDAFDHFEEQRENNIEFLRNLPAGAGDRLALHKDYGEITMSQMLNEWALHDLGHIRQIAELARARKYQAGAGPMAASYNLKP
;
A
#
# COMPACT_ATOMS: atom_id res chain seq x y z
N MET A 1 14.47 -15.54 5.76
CA MET A 1 13.70 -16.16 4.64
C MET A 1 12.56 -16.93 5.28
N THR A 2 11.37 -16.74 4.79
CA THR A 2 10.19 -17.49 5.24
C THR A 2 10.34 -18.97 4.92
N GLU A 3 9.62 -19.85 5.61
CA GLU A 3 9.69 -21.31 5.41
C GLU A 3 9.41 -21.73 3.96
N ASN A 4 8.63 -20.96 3.21
CA ASN A 4 8.29 -21.21 1.80
C ASN A 4 9.13 -20.44 0.77
N GLY A 5 10.14 -19.68 1.21
CA GLY A 5 11.08 -18.96 0.34
C GLY A 5 10.54 -17.70 -0.34
N LEU A 6 9.32 -17.23 0.03
CA LEU A 6 8.74 -16.01 -0.54
C LEU A 6 9.46 -14.73 -0.05
N PRO A 7 9.67 -13.73 -0.92
CA PRO A 7 10.31 -12.47 -0.55
C PRO A 7 9.36 -11.54 0.23
N CYS A 8 9.93 -10.55 0.89
CA CYS A 8 9.25 -9.35 1.41
C CYS A 8 8.21 -9.53 2.52
N LEU A 9 7.91 -10.77 2.97
CA LEU A 9 6.86 -11.00 3.96
C LEU A 9 7.07 -10.26 5.28
N ASP A 10 8.32 -10.09 5.71
CA ASP A 10 8.63 -9.36 6.95
C ASP A 10 8.29 -7.86 6.81
N LEU A 11 8.54 -7.25 5.65
CA LEU A 11 8.15 -5.87 5.39
C LEU A 11 6.63 -5.74 5.31
N LEU A 12 5.96 -6.57 4.51
CA LEU A 12 4.51 -6.55 4.39
C LEU A 12 3.81 -6.70 5.74
N LYS A 13 4.37 -7.53 6.62
CA LYS A 13 3.85 -7.74 7.97
C LYS A 13 3.99 -6.51 8.87
N VAL A 14 5.09 -5.76 8.75
CA VAL A 14 5.36 -4.61 9.63
C VAL A 14 4.77 -3.31 9.10
N THR A 15 4.35 -3.24 7.84
CA THR A 15 3.77 -2.04 7.21
C THR A 15 2.62 -1.44 8.04
N PRO A 16 1.62 -2.20 8.54
CA PRO A 16 0.54 -1.63 9.36
C PRO A 16 1.06 -0.92 10.61
N GLU A 17 2.03 -1.50 11.31
CA GLU A 17 2.62 -0.91 12.51
C GLU A 17 3.35 0.41 12.19
N ILE A 18 4.08 0.47 11.08
CA ILE A 18 4.74 1.70 10.62
C ILE A 18 3.71 2.78 10.31
N LEU A 19 2.65 2.44 9.56
CA LEU A 19 1.58 3.37 9.21
C LEU A 19 0.85 3.87 10.45
N ARG A 20 0.50 2.98 11.38
CA ARG A 20 -0.13 3.34 12.66
C ARG A 20 0.72 4.36 13.42
N GLY A 21 2.05 4.16 13.48
CA GLY A 21 2.97 5.11 14.12
C GLY A 21 2.97 6.48 13.46
N LEU A 22 2.83 6.55 12.13
CA LEU A 22 2.82 7.81 11.37
C LEU A 22 1.50 8.59 11.53
N ILE A 23 0.37 7.91 11.72
CA ILE A 23 -0.95 8.53 11.79
C ILE A 23 -1.47 8.77 13.20
N THR A 24 -0.85 8.19 14.22
CA THR A 24 -1.32 8.22 15.63
C THR A 24 -1.63 9.62 16.17
N GLU A 25 -0.89 10.64 15.76
CA GLU A 25 -1.08 12.01 16.24
C GLU A 25 -1.91 12.89 15.27
N LEU A 26 -2.36 12.33 14.15
CA LEU A 26 -3.19 13.06 13.20
C LEU A 26 -4.64 13.09 13.68
N THR A 27 -5.25 14.27 13.67
CA THR A 27 -6.69 14.39 13.80
C THR A 27 -7.37 13.99 12.49
N GLU A 28 -8.68 13.75 12.50
CA GLU A 28 -9.45 13.51 11.28
C GLU A 28 -9.28 14.66 10.28
N GLU A 29 -9.27 15.92 10.74
CA GLU A 29 -9.01 17.09 9.91
C GLU A 29 -7.62 17.03 9.27
N ASP A 30 -6.58 16.63 10.02
CA ASP A 30 -5.23 16.47 9.50
C ASP A 30 -5.16 15.35 8.46
N ALA A 31 -5.83 14.23 8.71
CA ALA A 31 -5.86 13.09 7.79
C ALA A 31 -6.59 13.41 6.47
N ARG A 32 -7.59 14.29 6.49
CA ARG A 32 -8.33 14.74 5.29
C ARG A 32 -7.68 15.92 4.56
N TRP A 33 -6.66 16.53 5.15
CA TRP A 33 -5.98 17.66 4.53
C TRP A 33 -5.25 17.26 3.24
N LYS A 34 -5.37 18.10 2.20
CA LYS A 34 -4.67 17.96 0.92
C LYS A 34 -3.64 19.07 0.73
N PRO A 35 -2.41 18.75 0.29
CA PRO A 35 -1.38 19.78 0.06
C PRO A 35 -1.68 20.66 -1.15
N ALA A 36 -2.43 20.16 -2.12
CA ALA A 36 -2.87 20.88 -3.31
C ALA A 36 -4.07 20.18 -3.97
N PRO A 37 -4.84 20.88 -4.83
CA PRO A 37 -5.87 20.25 -5.64
C PRO A 37 -5.30 19.08 -6.47
N GLY A 38 -6.03 17.96 -6.51
CA GLY A 38 -5.62 16.75 -7.25
C GLY A 38 -4.53 15.92 -6.55
N ARG A 39 -4.11 16.30 -5.35
CA ARG A 39 -3.21 15.48 -4.51
C ARG A 39 -4.03 14.67 -3.51
N PHE A 40 -3.49 13.55 -3.08
CA PHE A 40 -4.09 12.71 -2.06
C PHE A 40 -3.90 13.30 -0.65
N SER A 41 -4.91 13.11 0.19
CA SER A 41 -4.81 13.21 1.64
C SER A 41 -4.32 11.90 2.24
N VAL A 42 -4.01 11.88 3.54
CA VAL A 42 -3.68 10.63 4.26
C VAL A 42 -4.86 9.66 4.21
N ALA A 43 -6.10 10.13 4.41
CA ALA A 43 -7.31 9.31 4.35
C ALA A 43 -7.46 8.62 2.99
N GLU A 44 -7.22 9.33 1.89
CA GLU A 44 -7.30 8.77 0.54
C GLU A 44 -6.17 7.77 0.26
N VAL A 45 -4.96 7.99 0.80
CA VAL A 45 -3.87 7.01 0.68
C VAL A 45 -4.19 5.73 1.46
N LEU A 46 -4.77 5.83 2.65
CA LEU A 46 -5.20 4.66 3.43
C LEU A 46 -6.31 3.87 2.72
N ALA A 47 -7.28 4.57 2.15
CA ALA A 47 -8.34 3.94 1.36
C ALA A 47 -7.80 3.24 0.10
N HIS A 48 -6.80 3.85 -0.57
CA HIS A 48 -6.11 3.23 -1.69
C HIS A 48 -5.35 1.97 -1.27
N LEU A 49 -4.62 2.01 -0.16
CA LEU A 49 -3.93 0.84 0.39
C LEU A 49 -4.92 -0.29 0.70
N SER A 50 -6.02 0.02 1.40
CA SER A 50 -7.08 -0.93 1.72
C SER A 50 -7.68 -1.57 0.46
N HIS A 51 -8.01 -0.77 -0.56
CA HIS A 51 -8.53 -1.26 -1.82
C HIS A 51 -7.53 -2.18 -2.53
N SER A 52 -6.26 -1.80 -2.57
CA SER A 52 -5.20 -2.56 -3.25
C SER A 52 -4.98 -3.94 -2.64
N GLU A 53 -5.14 -4.10 -1.31
CA GLU A 53 -5.02 -5.39 -0.62
C GLU A 53 -5.93 -6.47 -1.21
N GLY A 54 -7.20 -6.15 -1.38
CA GLY A 54 -8.19 -7.10 -1.89
C GLY A 54 -8.23 -7.14 -3.42
N HIS A 55 -8.34 -5.96 -4.02
CA HIS A 55 -8.67 -5.84 -5.45
C HIS A 55 -7.47 -6.09 -6.36
N CYS A 56 -6.26 -5.67 -5.95
CA CYS A 56 -5.07 -5.88 -6.75
C CYS A 56 -4.30 -7.13 -6.32
N TYR A 57 -3.83 -7.17 -5.08
CA TYR A 57 -2.89 -8.19 -4.64
C TYR A 57 -3.56 -9.52 -4.35
N ARG A 58 -4.59 -9.57 -3.51
CA ARG A 58 -5.26 -10.82 -3.16
C ARG A 58 -5.89 -11.49 -4.38
N MET A 59 -6.61 -10.76 -5.18
CA MET A 59 -7.21 -11.28 -6.41
C MET A 59 -6.16 -11.88 -7.34
N ARG A 60 -5.01 -11.23 -7.50
CA ARG A 60 -3.91 -11.76 -8.33
C ARG A 60 -3.26 -12.99 -7.70
N LEU A 61 -3.06 -13.02 -6.37
CA LEU A 61 -2.55 -14.21 -5.66
C LEU A 61 -3.46 -15.42 -5.86
N ASP A 62 -4.77 -15.25 -5.69
CA ASP A 62 -5.75 -16.32 -5.89
C ASP A 62 -5.68 -16.86 -7.33
N ARG A 63 -5.55 -15.99 -8.32
CA ARG A 63 -5.40 -16.38 -9.73
C ARG A 63 -4.06 -17.06 -10.02
N PHE A 64 -2.95 -16.62 -9.42
CA PHE A 64 -1.67 -17.33 -9.51
C PHE A 64 -1.79 -18.76 -9.02
N MET A 65 -2.62 -19.01 -8.00
CA MET A 65 -2.78 -20.35 -7.44
C MET A 65 -3.80 -21.20 -8.21
N ALA A 66 -4.85 -20.61 -8.76
CA ALA A 66 -5.92 -21.31 -9.45
C ALA A 66 -5.61 -21.60 -10.94
N GLU A 67 -4.84 -20.75 -11.59
CA GLU A 67 -4.58 -20.80 -13.03
C GLU A 67 -3.11 -21.15 -13.33
N THR A 68 -2.84 -21.74 -14.49
CA THR A 68 -1.48 -22.10 -14.89
C THR A 68 -0.63 -20.87 -15.22
N ARG A 69 -1.22 -19.89 -15.90
CA ARG A 69 -0.58 -18.65 -16.33
C ARG A 69 -1.66 -17.57 -16.51
N PRO A 70 -2.15 -16.96 -15.41
CA PRO A 70 -3.18 -15.95 -15.51
C PRO A 70 -2.71 -14.71 -16.28
N GLU A 71 -3.66 -14.01 -16.92
CA GLU A 71 -3.41 -12.72 -17.57
C GLU A 71 -3.91 -11.59 -16.65
N PHE A 72 -3.06 -10.59 -16.40
CA PHE A 72 -3.37 -9.44 -15.57
C PHE A 72 -3.48 -8.17 -16.40
N GLU A 73 -4.59 -7.47 -16.21
CA GLU A 73 -4.75 -6.11 -16.72
C GLU A 73 -4.03 -5.12 -15.78
N PRO A 74 -3.58 -3.96 -16.32
CA PRO A 74 -3.11 -2.86 -15.49
C PRO A 74 -4.18 -2.40 -14.53
N ASP A 75 -3.76 -2.02 -13.33
CA ASP A 75 -4.66 -1.34 -12.40
C ASP A 75 -4.72 0.15 -12.76
N ASP A 76 -5.93 0.66 -13.00
CA ASP A 76 -6.14 2.08 -13.27
C ASP A 76 -6.61 2.80 -12.00
N ALA A 77 -5.64 3.29 -11.24
CA ALA A 77 -5.90 4.04 -10.00
C ALA A 77 -6.84 5.24 -10.21
N GLN A 78 -6.95 5.79 -11.44
CA GLN A 78 -7.88 6.90 -11.73
C GLN A 78 -9.33 6.46 -11.63
N MET A 79 -9.66 5.21 -11.91
CA MET A 79 -11.03 4.68 -11.79
C MET A 79 -11.55 4.70 -10.35
N TYR A 80 -10.65 4.73 -9.37
CA TYR A 80 -10.99 4.61 -7.95
C TYR A 80 -10.89 5.92 -7.17
N LEU A 81 -10.47 7.03 -7.80
CA LEU A 81 -10.31 8.31 -7.11
C LEU A 81 -11.59 8.80 -6.42
N ASP A 82 -12.74 8.58 -7.07
CA ASP A 82 -14.03 8.94 -6.47
C ASP A 82 -14.39 8.06 -5.27
N LEU A 83 -13.94 6.81 -5.26
CA LEU A 83 -14.14 5.88 -4.15
C LEU A 83 -13.36 6.31 -2.89
N TYR A 84 -12.18 6.93 -3.06
CA TYR A 84 -11.32 7.33 -1.94
C TYR A 84 -11.69 8.68 -1.34
N ARG A 85 -12.38 9.54 -2.10
CA ARG A 85 -12.61 10.96 -1.77
C ARG A 85 -13.22 11.20 -0.40
N ASP A 86 -14.21 10.41 -0.03
CA ASP A 86 -14.98 10.55 1.21
C ASP A 86 -14.65 9.44 2.23
N ALA A 87 -13.53 8.74 2.05
CA ALA A 87 -13.12 7.66 2.93
C ALA A 87 -12.91 8.17 4.37
N ASP A 88 -13.42 7.41 5.32
CA ASP A 88 -13.06 7.60 6.72
C ASP A 88 -11.66 7.04 6.97
N PRO A 89 -10.72 7.81 7.56
CA PRO A 89 -9.34 7.36 7.73
C PRO A 89 -9.20 6.20 8.72
N GLU A 90 -10.02 6.12 9.76
CA GLU A 90 -9.99 5.03 10.75
C GLU A 90 -10.52 3.75 10.14
N ASP A 91 -11.71 3.81 9.54
CA ASP A 91 -12.31 2.66 8.85
C ASP A 91 -11.41 2.13 7.72
N ALA A 92 -10.80 3.03 6.94
CA ALA A 92 -9.89 2.65 5.85
C ALA A 92 -8.63 1.95 6.38
N PHE A 93 -8.08 2.43 7.49
CA PHE A 93 -6.89 1.83 8.09
C PHE A 93 -7.20 0.47 8.73
N ASP A 94 -8.30 0.36 9.49
CA ASP A 94 -8.71 -0.89 10.12
C ASP A 94 -8.98 -1.97 9.07
N HIS A 95 -9.64 -1.61 7.97
CA HIS A 95 -9.89 -2.53 6.86
C HIS A 95 -8.60 -2.94 6.14
N PHE A 96 -7.65 -2.02 5.98
CA PHE A 96 -6.32 -2.34 5.45
C PHE A 96 -5.59 -3.36 6.34
N GLU A 97 -5.59 -3.16 7.67
CA GLU A 97 -4.93 -4.09 8.62
C GLU A 97 -5.54 -5.50 8.55
N GLU A 98 -6.87 -5.60 8.59
CA GLU A 98 -7.57 -6.88 8.51
C GLU A 98 -7.23 -7.64 7.23
N GLN A 99 -7.29 -6.96 6.09
CA GLN A 99 -6.96 -7.57 4.80
C GLN A 99 -5.48 -7.97 4.73
N ARG A 100 -4.57 -7.13 5.24
CA ARG A 100 -3.15 -7.43 5.28
C ARG A 100 -2.87 -8.67 6.14
N GLU A 101 -3.47 -8.80 7.31
CA GLU A 101 -3.32 -9.98 8.17
C GLU A 101 -3.77 -11.25 7.43
N ASN A 102 -4.94 -11.20 6.80
CA ASN A 102 -5.47 -12.31 5.99
C ASN A 102 -4.54 -12.66 4.82
N ASN A 103 -3.95 -11.66 4.16
CA ASN A 103 -3.02 -11.88 3.06
C ASN A 103 -1.69 -12.47 3.53
N ILE A 104 -1.16 -12.03 4.66
CA ILE A 104 0.06 -12.60 5.26
C ILE A 104 -0.18 -14.07 5.65
N GLU A 105 -1.32 -14.39 6.24
CA GLU A 105 -1.68 -15.77 6.55
C GLU A 105 -1.76 -16.63 5.29
N PHE A 106 -2.42 -16.13 4.26
CA PHE A 106 -2.49 -16.80 2.96
C PHE A 106 -1.08 -17.08 2.38
N LEU A 107 -0.22 -16.06 2.33
CA LEU A 107 1.13 -16.18 1.79
C LEU A 107 1.99 -17.19 2.58
N ARG A 108 1.83 -17.26 3.90
CA ARG A 108 2.56 -18.23 4.74
C ARG A 108 2.15 -19.69 4.46
N ASN A 109 0.91 -19.88 4.04
CA ASN A 109 0.36 -21.21 3.76
C ASN A 109 0.59 -21.67 2.31
N LEU A 110 1.23 -20.83 1.47
CA LEU A 110 1.54 -21.23 0.10
C LEU A 110 2.63 -22.32 0.06
N PRO A 111 2.54 -23.24 -0.90
CA PRO A 111 3.55 -24.29 -1.05
C PRO A 111 4.91 -23.72 -1.45
N ALA A 112 5.98 -24.44 -1.13
CA ALA A 112 7.32 -24.12 -1.62
C ALA A 112 7.32 -24.07 -3.15
N GLY A 113 8.02 -23.07 -3.71
CA GLY A 113 8.06 -22.81 -5.15
C GLY A 113 6.87 -22.00 -5.70
N ALA A 114 5.90 -21.61 -4.88
CA ALA A 114 4.80 -20.74 -5.33
C ALA A 114 5.32 -19.44 -5.94
N GLY A 115 6.43 -18.90 -5.43
CA GLY A 115 7.05 -17.69 -5.93
C GLY A 115 7.51 -17.74 -7.38
N ASP A 116 7.73 -18.93 -7.94
CA ASP A 116 8.16 -19.15 -9.33
C ASP A 116 6.98 -19.24 -10.32
N ARG A 117 5.73 -19.24 -9.84
CA ARG A 117 4.56 -19.28 -10.71
C ARG A 117 4.50 -18.04 -11.59
N LEU A 118 4.15 -18.26 -12.87
CA LEU A 118 4.15 -17.24 -13.90
C LEU A 118 2.76 -16.66 -14.14
N ALA A 119 2.72 -15.38 -14.48
CA ALA A 119 1.56 -14.68 -15.05
C ALA A 119 2.00 -13.82 -16.24
N LEU A 120 1.06 -13.41 -17.07
CA LEU A 120 1.28 -12.44 -18.14
C LEU A 120 0.61 -11.12 -17.79
N HIS A 121 1.39 -10.09 -17.50
CA HIS A 121 0.89 -8.74 -17.30
C HIS A 121 0.91 -7.97 -18.61
N LYS A 122 -0.18 -7.31 -18.95
CA LYS A 122 -0.35 -6.64 -20.24
C LYS A 122 0.74 -5.60 -20.55
N ASP A 123 1.17 -4.83 -19.53
CA ASP A 123 2.18 -3.79 -19.72
C ASP A 123 3.62 -4.29 -19.50
N TYR A 124 3.82 -5.30 -18.64
CA TYR A 124 5.15 -5.74 -18.19
C TYR A 124 5.60 -7.07 -18.80
N GLY A 125 4.71 -7.75 -19.51
CA GLY A 125 5.01 -9.08 -20.04
C GLY A 125 4.95 -10.17 -18.97
N GLU A 126 5.79 -11.18 -19.10
CA GLU A 126 5.82 -12.30 -18.15
C GLU A 126 6.43 -11.87 -16.81
N ILE A 127 5.72 -12.16 -15.72
CA ILE A 127 6.13 -11.89 -14.36
C ILE A 127 5.99 -13.14 -13.48
N THR A 128 6.81 -13.25 -12.44
CA THR A 128 6.65 -14.27 -11.39
C THR A 128 5.84 -13.70 -10.20
N MET A 129 5.28 -14.60 -9.39
CA MET A 129 4.66 -14.20 -8.11
C MET A 129 5.68 -13.50 -7.20
N SER A 130 6.93 -13.96 -7.14
CA SER A 130 7.99 -13.30 -6.36
C SER A 130 8.26 -11.86 -6.84
N GLN A 131 8.18 -11.59 -8.14
CA GLN A 131 8.32 -10.22 -8.66
C GLN A 131 7.14 -9.34 -8.26
N MET A 132 5.91 -9.87 -8.28
CA MET A 132 4.73 -9.16 -7.78
C MET A 132 4.82 -8.86 -6.28
N LEU A 133 5.34 -9.79 -5.46
CA LEU A 133 5.54 -9.55 -4.02
C LEU A 133 6.60 -8.45 -3.76
N ASN A 134 7.65 -8.40 -4.56
CA ASN A 134 8.62 -7.30 -4.47
C ASN A 134 8.02 -5.95 -4.90
N GLU A 135 7.16 -5.96 -5.92
CA GLU A 135 6.41 -4.76 -6.34
C GLU A 135 5.46 -4.30 -5.23
N TRP A 136 4.75 -5.21 -4.55
CA TRP A 136 3.92 -4.89 -3.38
C TRP A 136 4.73 -4.21 -2.26
N ALA A 137 5.93 -4.70 -1.98
CA ALA A 137 6.82 -4.04 -1.01
C ALA A 137 7.26 -2.63 -1.47
N LEU A 138 7.51 -2.43 -2.76
CA LEU A 138 7.80 -1.10 -3.31
C LEU A 138 6.60 -0.16 -3.21
N HIS A 139 5.40 -0.65 -3.45
CA HIS A 139 4.15 0.08 -3.29
C HIS A 139 3.94 0.53 -1.84
N ASP A 140 4.08 -0.37 -0.87
CA ASP A 140 4.00 -0.05 0.56
C ASP A 140 4.99 1.05 0.96
N LEU A 141 6.27 0.89 0.61
CA LEU A 141 7.30 1.89 0.91
C LEU A 141 7.03 3.24 0.24
N GLY A 142 6.44 3.22 -0.96
CA GLY A 142 6.00 4.42 -1.66
C GLY A 142 4.95 5.18 -0.86
N HIS A 143 3.94 4.49 -0.33
CA HIS A 143 2.86 5.08 0.44
C HIS A 143 3.24 5.42 1.88
N ILE A 144 4.10 4.64 2.54
CA ILE A 144 4.72 5.02 3.81
C ILE A 144 5.42 6.39 3.67
N ARG A 145 6.24 6.55 2.62
CA ARG A 145 6.89 7.83 2.33
C ARG A 145 5.89 8.95 2.09
N GLN A 146 4.83 8.68 1.31
CA GLN A 146 3.80 9.68 0.98
C GLN A 146 3.07 10.14 2.26
N ILE A 147 2.63 9.23 3.12
CA ILE A 147 1.97 9.54 4.40
C ILE A 147 2.92 10.31 5.31
N ALA A 148 4.19 9.90 5.42
CA ALA A 148 5.19 10.62 6.21
C ALA A 148 5.38 12.06 5.73
N GLU A 149 5.43 12.32 4.41
CA GLU A 149 5.55 13.68 3.86
C GLU A 149 4.29 14.51 4.11
N LEU A 150 3.09 13.93 3.99
CA LEU A 150 1.83 14.59 4.32
C LEU A 150 1.77 14.99 5.80
N ALA A 151 2.11 14.07 6.71
CA ALA A 151 2.15 14.32 8.15
C ALA A 151 3.18 15.41 8.51
N ARG A 152 4.38 15.36 7.92
CA ARG A 152 5.41 16.39 8.11
C ARG A 152 4.92 17.77 7.68
N ALA A 153 4.32 17.86 6.51
CA ALA A 153 3.84 19.13 5.96
C ALA A 153 2.67 19.69 6.79
N ARG A 154 1.71 18.85 7.14
CA ARG A 154 0.50 19.28 7.85
C ARG A 154 0.75 19.59 9.33
N LYS A 155 1.46 18.69 10.02
CA LYS A 155 1.56 18.72 11.48
C LYS A 155 2.74 19.54 11.99
N TYR A 156 3.91 19.40 11.37
CA TYR A 156 5.16 19.86 11.95
C TYR A 156 5.82 21.06 11.25
N GLN A 157 5.57 21.28 9.96
CA GLN A 157 6.25 22.30 9.16
C GLN A 157 6.09 23.71 9.74
N ALA A 158 4.85 24.11 10.08
CA ALA A 158 4.58 25.43 10.60
C ALA A 158 5.25 25.65 11.98
N GLY A 159 5.23 24.63 12.85
CA GLY A 159 5.85 24.68 14.18
C GLY A 159 7.38 24.72 14.16
N ALA A 160 8.02 24.28 13.06
CA ALA A 160 9.48 24.31 12.92
C ALA A 160 10.03 25.72 12.64
N GLY A 161 9.16 26.71 12.32
CA GLY A 161 9.56 28.11 12.08
C GLY A 161 10.65 28.21 11.01
N PRO A 162 11.71 29.04 11.23
CA PRO A 162 12.78 29.21 10.25
C PRO A 162 13.54 27.92 9.89
N MET A 163 13.55 26.93 10.77
CA MET A 163 14.21 25.64 10.53
C MET A 163 13.53 24.82 9.44
N ALA A 164 12.23 25.06 9.19
CA ALA A 164 11.48 24.40 8.11
C ALA A 164 12.16 24.58 6.72
N ALA A 165 12.84 25.70 6.50
CA ALA A 165 13.54 25.98 5.24
C ALA A 165 14.68 25.00 4.92
N SER A 166 15.19 24.26 5.93
CA SER A 166 16.22 23.23 5.76
C SER A 166 15.67 21.92 5.21
N TYR A 167 14.34 21.76 5.16
CA TYR A 167 13.68 20.53 4.74
C TYR A 167 12.93 20.76 3.42
N ASN A 168 13.30 19.98 2.40
CA ASN A 168 12.61 20.01 1.10
C ASN A 168 11.40 19.09 1.17
N LEU A 169 10.26 19.59 1.67
CA LEU A 169 9.02 18.84 1.77
C LEU A 169 8.35 18.73 0.38
N LYS A 170 7.92 17.54 0.02
CA LYS A 170 7.23 17.22 -1.25
C LYS A 170 5.96 16.40 -0.97
N PRO A 171 4.98 16.97 -0.24
CA PRO A 171 3.75 16.29 0.09
C PRO A 171 2.86 16.02 -1.12
#